data_1ec79e0b8867d8e10b115fc941fb01f3
#
_entry.id   1ec79e0b8867d8e10b115fc941fb01f3
#
_cell.length_a   1.000
_cell.length_b   1.000
_cell.length_c   1.000
_cell.angle_alpha   90.00
_cell.angle_beta   90.00
_cell.angle_gamma   90.00
#
_symmetry.space_group_name_H-M   'P 1'
#
loop_
_entity.id
_entity.type
_entity.pdbx_description
1 polymer ?
#
loop_
_entity_poly.entity_id
_entity_poly.type
_entity_poly.pdbx_seq_one_letter_code
_entity_poly.pdbx_strand_id
1 'polypeptide(L)'
;MNRTVFSIVAASALLGPAIPSTAEVVIVPQPVSVEYSGKGVSVTAGRPVVKNVIDAALAEEEYLLDASGEAGDTVYVKAGSEAGLWWAEMTLREILVQSPGHVPGVKIADRPEFAYRGAHLDCCRHFFSIDDVKKYIDILSIHKINVFHWHLTDDQGWRAEIRKYPLLTEIGSKRGESGYGGYYTQEQMKEIVAYAAQRHITVIPEIEMPGHALAALAAYPELGCRGKDYKVTEEWGVFPDVLCIGKEKTFEFLQDVLDEICEIFPGEYIHVGGDEAPRTRWKTCPDCQRRMKEEGIRTEDGLQGYLLRRIESFLKGKGRRLIGWDEILDGGVTPSATVMSWRGTKGGIKAARMGNDVIMSPSTYFYLDYYQTLNPAAEPEGTTYPTYLPLKKCYSFDPFESLDKEQSAYIKGIQANVWTEHMYTIEDVEHMALPRLAALAEVSWSTSRRTSYSDFVARITKALLPIYKASGYNYADYAFRRPAVE
;
A
#
# COMPACT_ATOMS: atom_id res chain seq x y z
N MET A 1 -26.85 -7.50 11.42
CA MET A 1 -26.13 -7.42 10.15
C MET A 1 -26.56 -6.14 9.45
N ASN A 2 -25.91 -5.02 9.77
CA ASN A 2 -26.16 -3.75 9.12
C ASN A 2 -25.28 -3.67 7.87
N ARG A 3 -25.87 -3.79 6.70
CA ARG A 3 -25.19 -3.53 5.42
C ARG A 3 -24.99 -2.00 5.34
N THR A 4 -23.75 -1.55 5.55
CA THR A 4 -23.36 -0.17 5.25
C THR A 4 -23.37 -0.02 3.73
N VAL A 5 -24.45 0.55 3.23
CA VAL A 5 -24.65 0.84 1.80
C VAL A 5 -23.88 2.11 1.50
N PHE A 6 -22.87 2.05 0.64
CA PHE A 6 -22.30 3.25 0.03
C PHE A 6 -23.40 3.99 -0.73
N SER A 7 -23.77 5.16 -0.24
CA SER A 7 -24.67 6.05 -0.98
C SER A 7 -23.93 6.61 -2.18
N ILE A 8 -24.24 6.09 -3.36
CA ILE A 8 -23.89 6.75 -4.62
C ILE A 8 -24.74 8.03 -4.66
N VAL A 9 -24.10 9.20 -4.63
CA VAL A 9 -24.78 10.46 -4.94
C VAL A 9 -25.33 10.32 -6.36
N ALA A 10 -26.65 10.22 -6.47
CA ALA A 10 -27.33 10.19 -7.74
C ALA A 10 -27.20 11.59 -8.38
N ALA A 11 -26.25 11.73 -9.30
CA ALA A 11 -26.26 12.85 -10.22
C ALA A 11 -27.53 12.72 -11.09
N SER A 12 -28.39 13.70 -11.04
CA SER A 12 -29.60 13.79 -11.85
C SER A 12 -29.24 13.74 -13.33
N ALA A 13 -29.33 12.57 -13.94
CA ALA A 13 -29.08 12.37 -15.36
C ALA A 13 -30.26 12.90 -16.14
N LEU A 14 -30.03 13.95 -16.90
CA LEU A 14 -30.90 14.35 -18.04
C LEU A 14 -30.90 13.17 -19.02
N LEU A 15 -32.07 12.63 -19.35
CA LEU A 15 -32.28 11.59 -20.34
C LEU A 15 -31.72 12.05 -21.70
N GLY A 16 -30.52 11.62 -22.03
CA GLY A 16 -29.91 11.73 -23.35
C GLY A 16 -30.41 10.60 -24.26
N PRO A 17 -30.23 10.73 -25.60
CA PRO A 17 -30.72 9.74 -26.56
C PRO A 17 -30.07 8.37 -26.34
N ALA A 18 -30.85 7.30 -26.61
CA ALA A 18 -30.41 5.90 -26.49
C ALA A 18 -29.07 5.66 -27.22
N ILE A 19 -28.05 5.26 -26.47
CA ILE A 19 -26.75 4.90 -27.00
C ILE A 19 -26.89 3.60 -27.78
N PRO A 20 -26.30 3.48 -28.99
CA PRO A 20 -26.36 2.23 -29.75
C PRO A 20 -25.69 1.08 -28.95
N SER A 21 -26.25 -0.12 -29.05
CA SER A 21 -25.98 -1.34 -28.27
C SER A 21 -24.59 -1.98 -28.41
N THR A 22 -23.57 -1.24 -28.89
CA THR A 22 -22.22 -1.72 -29.16
C THR A 22 -21.12 -0.87 -28.54
N ALA A 23 -21.40 -0.12 -27.46
CA ALA A 23 -20.33 0.60 -26.78
C ALA A 23 -19.39 -0.41 -26.10
N GLU A 24 -18.15 -0.41 -26.52
CA GLU A 24 -17.09 -1.23 -25.95
C GLU A 24 -16.87 -0.85 -24.48
N VAL A 25 -17.03 -1.83 -23.59
CA VAL A 25 -16.76 -1.69 -22.14
C VAL A 25 -15.26 -1.74 -21.92
N VAL A 26 -14.72 -0.78 -21.21
CA VAL A 26 -13.33 -0.77 -20.78
C VAL A 26 -13.22 -0.91 -19.28
N ILE A 27 -12.21 -1.64 -18.82
CA ILE A 27 -12.01 -2.01 -17.42
C ILE A 27 -10.55 -1.79 -17.06
N VAL A 28 -10.29 -1.30 -15.87
CA VAL A 28 -8.94 -1.08 -15.28
C VAL A 28 -8.93 -1.69 -13.87
N PRO A 29 -8.07 -2.68 -13.59
CA PRO A 29 -7.09 -3.34 -14.47
C PRO A 29 -7.70 -4.18 -15.58
N GLN A 30 -6.90 -4.48 -16.62
CA GLN A 30 -7.30 -5.31 -17.76
C GLN A 30 -7.76 -6.70 -17.30
N PRO A 31 -9.01 -7.12 -17.57
CA PRO A 31 -9.48 -8.44 -17.16
C PRO A 31 -8.89 -9.59 -18.01
N VAL A 32 -9.07 -10.81 -17.54
CA VAL A 32 -8.65 -12.02 -18.29
C VAL A 32 -9.40 -12.11 -19.61
N SER A 33 -10.73 -11.91 -19.61
CA SER A 33 -11.52 -11.88 -20.84
C SER A 33 -12.76 -11.00 -20.70
N VAL A 34 -13.18 -10.42 -21.81
CA VAL A 34 -14.47 -9.75 -22.00
C VAL A 34 -15.09 -10.28 -23.27
N GLU A 35 -16.26 -10.90 -23.17
CA GLU A 35 -17.05 -11.42 -24.27
C GLU A 35 -18.34 -10.61 -24.39
N TYR A 36 -18.64 -10.10 -25.57
CA TYR A 36 -19.89 -9.38 -25.82
C TYR A 36 -20.98 -10.35 -26.20
N SER A 37 -22.08 -10.36 -25.45
CA SER A 37 -23.18 -11.32 -25.60
C SER A 37 -24.49 -10.74 -25.10
N GLY A 38 -25.55 -11.00 -25.87
CA GLY A 38 -26.91 -10.65 -25.49
C GLY A 38 -27.24 -9.17 -25.55
N LYS A 39 -28.36 -8.82 -24.92
CA LYS A 39 -28.93 -7.45 -24.93
C LYS A 39 -28.49 -6.57 -23.77
N GLY A 40 -27.80 -7.16 -22.80
CA GLY A 40 -27.44 -6.47 -21.55
C GLY A 40 -28.58 -6.42 -20.53
N VAL A 41 -28.35 -5.66 -19.47
CA VAL A 41 -29.21 -5.54 -18.30
C VAL A 41 -29.59 -4.10 -18.04
N SER A 42 -30.87 -3.82 -17.80
CA SER A 42 -31.35 -2.49 -17.49
C SER A 42 -30.97 -2.07 -16.07
N VAL A 43 -30.69 -0.77 -15.89
CA VAL A 43 -30.38 -0.18 -14.60
C VAL A 43 -31.60 0.57 -14.08
N THR A 44 -32.13 0.11 -12.95
CA THR A 44 -33.25 0.75 -12.27
C THR A 44 -32.78 1.37 -10.96
N ALA A 45 -33.14 2.62 -10.70
CA ALA A 45 -32.72 3.35 -9.49
C ALA A 45 -31.18 3.41 -9.29
N GLY A 46 -30.42 3.54 -10.38
CA GLY A 46 -28.98 3.70 -10.37
C GLY A 46 -28.16 2.40 -10.18
N ARG A 47 -28.81 1.25 -10.01
CA ARG A 47 -28.15 -0.06 -9.90
C ARG A 47 -28.93 -1.16 -10.64
N PRO A 48 -28.23 -2.14 -11.26
CA PRO A 48 -28.88 -3.35 -11.75
C PRO A 48 -29.24 -4.28 -10.58
N VAL A 49 -30.13 -5.21 -10.83
CA VAL A 49 -30.30 -6.36 -9.93
C VAL A 49 -29.08 -7.26 -10.06
N VAL A 50 -28.43 -7.58 -8.96
CA VAL A 50 -27.24 -8.44 -8.93
C VAL A 50 -27.54 -9.69 -8.10
N LYS A 51 -27.17 -10.87 -8.61
CA LYS A 51 -27.20 -12.14 -7.89
C LYS A 51 -25.79 -12.71 -7.75
N ASN A 52 -25.37 -12.87 -6.52
CA ASN A 52 -24.04 -13.36 -6.16
C ASN A 52 -24.08 -14.84 -5.76
N VAL A 53 -23.05 -15.59 -6.19
CA VAL A 53 -22.84 -17.00 -5.83
C VAL A 53 -21.35 -17.20 -5.52
N ILE A 54 -21.05 -17.85 -4.40
CA ILE A 54 -19.71 -18.34 -4.10
C ILE A 54 -19.56 -19.72 -4.71
N ASP A 55 -18.47 -19.92 -5.47
CA ASP A 55 -18.10 -21.19 -6.10
C ASP A 55 -16.64 -21.53 -5.73
N ALA A 56 -16.48 -22.49 -4.83
CA ALA A 56 -15.17 -22.94 -4.36
C ALA A 56 -14.27 -23.58 -5.44
N ALA A 57 -14.77 -23.77 -6.66
CA ALA A 57 -13.94 -24.21 -7.79
C ALA A 57 -13.12 -23.08 -8.42
N LEU A 58 -13.48 -21.82 -8.15
CA LEU A 58 -12.73 -20.64 -8.57
C LEU A 58 -11.63 -20.32 -7.54
N ALA A 59 -10.57 -19.63 -7.99
CA ALA A 59 -9.56 -19.11 -7.09
C ALA A 59 -10.15 -18.03 -6.16
N GLU A 60 -9.52 -17.75 -5.02
CA GLU A 60 -10.06 -16.90 -3.96
C GLU A 60 -10.55 -15.53 -4.48
N GLU A 61 -9.76 -14.85 -5.29
CA GLU A 61 -10.10 -13.52 -5.83
C GLU A 61 -10.64 -13.58 -7.27
N GLU A 62 -10.86 -14.79 -7.82
CA GLU A 62 -11.40 -14.97 -9.16
C GLU A 62 -12.91 -14.75 -9.19
N TYR A 63 -13.40 -14.10 -10.27
CA TYR A 63 -14.82 -13.91 -10.49
C TYR A 63 -15.21 -14.02 -11.96
N LEU A 64 -16.47 -14.41 -12.16
CA LEU A 64 -17.19 -14.40 -13.42
C LEU A 64 -18.39 -13.48 -13.29
N LEU A 65 -18.50 -12.48 -14.17
CA LEU A 65 -19.63 -11.56 -14.22
C LEU A 65 -20.38 -11.76 -15.54
N ASP A 66 -21.67 -12.08 -15.47
CA ASP A 66 -22.55 -12.25 -16.62
C ASP A 66 -23.65 -11.18 -16.60
N ALA A 67 -23.55 -10.21 -17.48
CA ALA A 67 -24.54 -9.19 -17.75
C ALA A 67 -25.15 -9.33 -19.15
N SER A 68 -25.13 -10.52 -19.74
CA SER A 68 -25.71 -10.76 -21.09
C SER A 68 -27.22 -10.48 -21.19
N GLY A 69 -27.94 -10.57 -20.10
CA GLY A 69 -29.39 -10.47 -20.07
C GLY A 69 -30.12 -11.71 -20.61
N GLU A 70 -29.40 -12.82 -20.88
CA GLU A 70 -29.96 -14.10 -21.35
C GLU A 70 -30.86 -14.73 -20.28
N ALA A 71 -30.51 -14.61 -19.00
CA ALA A 71 -31.27 -15.13 -17.87
C ALA A 71 -32.24 -14.09 -17.25
N GLY A 72 -32.59 -13.05 -18.00
CA GLY A 72 -33.46 -11.95 -17.56
C GLY A 72 -32.67 -10.69 -17.21
N ASP A 73 -33.35 -9.70 -16.65
CA ASP A 73 -32.82 -8.37 -16.33
C ASP A 73 -32.01 -8.39 -15.02
N THR A 74 -30.97 -9.21 -14.98
CA THR A 74 -30.15 -9.46 -13.78
C THR A 74 -28.70 -9.71 -14.17
N VAL A 75 -27.77 -9.08 -13.44
CA VAL A 75 -26.34 -9.39 -13.48
C VAL A 75 -26.07 -10.56 -12.54
N TYR A 76 -25.43 -11.60 -13.04
CA TYR A 76 -24.99 -12.73 -12.23
C TYR A 76 -23.49 -12.63 -11.97
N VAL A 77 -23.10 -12.77 -10.72
CA VAL A 77 -21.69 -12.80 -10.32
C VAL A 77 -21.41 -14.11 -9.58
N LYS A 78 -20.42 -14.85 -10.07
CA LYS A 78 -19.89 -16.04 -9.43
C LYS A 78 -18.44 -15.77 -9.06
N ALA A 79 -18.02 -16.06 -7.82
CA ALA A 79 -16.66 -15.79 -7.36
C ALA A 79 -16.17 -16.87 -6.39
N GLY A 80 -14.83 -17.00 -6.26
CA GLY A 80 -14.22 -17.96 -5.34
C GLY A 80 -14.42 -17.62 -3.86
N SER A 81 -14.60 -16.34 -3.56
CA SER A 81 -14.81 -15.85 -2.20
C SER A 81 -15.58 -14.52 -2.20
N GLU A 82 -15.84 -13.96 -1.00
CA GLU A 82 -16.39 -12.62 -0.82
C GLU A 82 -15.44 -11.54 -1.39
N ALA A 83 -14.11 -11.77 -1.38
CA ALA A 83 -13.15 -10.86 -2.01
C ALA A 83 -13.34 -10.81 -3.53
N GLY A 84 -13.51 -11.96 -4.18
CA GLY A 84 -13.83 -12.02 -5.62
C GLY A 84 -15.14 -11.30 -5.96
N LEU A 85 -16.20 -11.43 -5.12
CA LEU A 85 -17.44 -10.66 -5.27
C LEU A 85 -17.21 -9.15 -5.15
N TRP A 86 -16.35 -8.74 -4.23
CA TRP A 86 -15.99 -7.33 -4.06
C TRP A 86 -15.30 -6.76 -5.29
N TRP A 87 -14.34 -7.49 -5.87
CA TRP A 87 -13.65 -7.06 -7.09
C TRP A 87 -14.58 -7.02 -8.31
N ALA A 88 -15.53 -7.94 -8.38
CA ALA A 88 -16.59 -7.89 -9.41
C ALA A 88 -17.48 -6.64 -9.25
N GLU A 89 -17.79 -6.23 -8.02
CA GLU A 89 -18.54 -4.98 -7.74
C GLU A 89 -17.74 -3.74 -8.20
N MET A 90 -16.40 -3.71 -7.99
CA MET A 90 -15.55 -2.62 -8.50
C MET A 90 -15.59 -2.58 -10.04
N THR A 91 -15.51 -3.72 -10.71
CA THR A 91 -15.66 -3.82 -12.17
C THR A 91 -17.05 -3.33 -12.63
N LEU A 92 -18.12 -3.75 -11.95
CA LEU A 92 -19.48 -3.29 -12.27
C LEU A 92 -19.62 -1.77 -12.09
N ARG A 93 -18.99 -1.19 -11.08
CA ARG A 93 -18.93 0.27 -10.86
C ARG A 93 -18.28 0.99 -12.05
N GLU A 94 -17.17 0.46 -12.58
CA GLU A 94 -16.52 1.01 -13.76
C GLU A 94 -17.42 0.94 -15.01
N ILE A 95 -18.17 -0.14 -15.19
CA ILE A 95 -19.13 -0.27 -16.28
C ILE A 95 -20.27 0.74 -16.14
N LEU A 96 -20.82 0.89 -14.94
CA LEU A 96 -21.93 1.79 -14.67
C LEU A 96 -21.63 3.26 -14.91
N VAL A 97 -20.39 3.71 -14.64
CA VAL A 97 -20.00 5.11 -14.94
C VAL A 97 -19.88 5.37 -16.44
N GLN A 98 -19.63 4.33 -17.23
CA GLN A 98 -19.59 4.42 -18.70
C GLN A 98 -20.99 4.33 -19.32
N SER A 99 -21.92 3.65 -18.67
CA SER A 99 -23.29 3.42 -19.16
C SER A 99 -24.30 3.40 -18.00
N PRO A 100 -24.68 4.58 -17.44
CA PRO A 100 -25.46 4.69 -16.21
C PRO A 100 -26.88 4.08 -16.26
N GLY A 101 -27.48 4.01 -17.44
CA GLY A 101 -28.85 3.51 -17.63
C GLY A 101 -28.95 2.03 -18.04
N HIS A 102 -27.79 1.41 -18.37
CA HIS A 102 -27.78 0.09 -18.96
C HIS A 102 -26.40 -0.55 -18.84
N VAL A 103 -26.31 -1.78 -18.33
CA VAL A 103 -25.09 -2.59 -18.38
C VAL A 103 -25.08 -3.29 -19.74
N PRO A 104 -24.09 -3.02 -20.61
CA PRO A 104 -23.98 -3.71 -21.91
C PRO A 104 -23.93 -5.21 -21.76
N GLY A 105 -24.39 -5.95 -22.79
CA GLY A 105 -24.35 -7.40 -22.80
C GLY A 105 -22.91 -7.92 -22.83
N VAL A 106 -22.37 -8.29 -21.68
CA VAL A 106 -20.99 -8.78 -21.50
C VAL A 106 -20.93 -9.97 -20.56
N LYS A 107 -19.95 -10.84 -20.82
CA LYS A 107 -19.48 -11.88 -19.89
C LYS A 107 -18.01 -11.60 -19.61
N ILE A 108 -17.63 -11.45 -18.34
CA ILE A 108 -16.29 -11.12 -17.91
C ILE A 108 -15.78 -12.24 -17.03
N ALA A 109 -14.58 -12.75 -17.34
CA ALA A 109 -13.81 -13.58 -16.43
C ALA A 109 -12.55 -12.80 -16.00
N ASP A 110 -12.28 -12.77 -14.70
CA ASP A 110 -11.16 -11.99 -14.20
C ASP A 110 -10.57 -12.56 -12.90
N ARG A 111 -9.26 -12.33 -12.73
CA ARG A 111 -8.49 -12.68 -11.54
C ARG A 111 -7.15 -11.94 -11.53
N PRO A 112 -6.58 -11.65 -10.34
CA PRO A 112 -5.25 -11.06 -10.24
C PRO A 112 -4.14 -12.06 -10.59
N GLU A 113 -2.99 -11.54 -11.06
CA GLU A 113 -1.76 -12.32 -11.21
C GLU A 113 -0.94 -12.37 -9.92
N PHE A 114 -1.00 -11.31 -9.09
CA PHE A 114 -0.33 -11.28 -7.80
C PHE A 114 -1.33 -11.29 -6.64
N ALA A 115 -1.06 -12.13 -5.65
CA ALA A 115 -1.84 -12.18 -4.41
C ALA A 115 -1.61 -10.95 -3.51
N TYR A 116 -0.41 -10.35 -3.55
CA TYR A 116 -0.10 -9.11 -2.82
C TYR A 116 -0.07 -7.92 -3.79
N ARG A 117 -0.94 -6.96 -3.57
CA ARG A 117 -1.04 -5.70 -4.32
C ARG A 117 -1.15 -4.58 -3.30
N GLY A 118 -0.02 -3.95 -2.99
CA GLY A 118 0.12 -3.06 -1.84
C GLY A 118 0.17 -1.58 -2.20
N ALA A 119 -0.29 -0.76 -1.28
CA ALA A 119 0.02 0.67 -1.26
C ALA A 119 0.25 1.15 0.16
N HIS A 120 1.30 1.94 0.34
CA HIS A 120 1.77 2.47 1.60
C HIS A 120 1.29 3.92 1.78
N LEU A 121 1.06 4.30 3.04
CA LEU A 121 0.87 5.69 3.43
C LEU A 121 1.70 5.99 4.68
N ASP A 122 2.58 6.98 4.58
CA ASP A 122 3.30 7.56 5.71
C ASP A 122 2.40 8.51 6.48
N CYS A 123 2.12 8.17 7.75
CA CYS A 123 1.40 9.03 8.69
C CYS A 123 2.32 9.65 9.75
N CYS A 124 3.64 9.44 9.60
CA CYS A 124 4.63 9.90 10.58
C CYS A 124 5.19 11.28 10.23
N ARG A 125 5.56 11.52 8.97
CA ARG A 125 6.05 12.82 8.54
C ARG A 125 4.93 13.85 8.60
N HIS A 126 3.73 13.51 8.13
CA HIS A 126 2.51 14.26 8.43
C HIS A 126 1.42 13.35 8.98
N PHE A 127 0.65 13.87 9.94
CA PHE A 127 -0.43 13.12 10.59
C PHE A 127 -1.74 13.29 9.81
N PHE A 128 -2.37 12.17 9.48
CA PHE A 128 -3.67 12.12 8.81
C PHE A 128 -4.75 11.65 9.75
N SER A 129 -5.94 12.23 9.66
CA SER A 129 -7.08 11.81 10.47
C SER A 129 -7.57 10.39 10.10
N ILE A 130 -8.37 9.78 10.98
CA ILE A 130 -9.01 8.50 10.68
C ILE A 130 -9.87 8.57 9.41
N ASP A 131 -10.53 9.70 9.16
CA ASP A 131 -11.34 9.88 7.96
C ASP A 131 -10.49 9.99 6.70
N ASP A 132 -9.31 10.62 6.77
CA ASP A 132 -8.34 10.65 5.68
C ASP A 132 -7.81 9.25 5.36
N VAL A 133 -7.46 8.46 6.38
CA VAL A 133 -7.01 7.08 6.21
C VAL A 133 -8.11 6.21 5.58
N LYS A 134 -9.36 6.38 6.00
CA LYS A 134 -10.51 5.70 5.37
C LYS A 134 -10.69 6.10 3.91
N LYS A 135 -10.55 7.40 3.61
CA LYS A 135 -10.60 7.91 2.23
C LYS A 135 -9.51 7.28 1.36
N TYR A 136 -8.29 7.14 1.90
CA TYR A 136 -7.20 6.44 1.22
C TYR A 136 -7.53 4.96 0.97
N ILE A 137 -8.09 4.25 1.96
CA ILE A 137 -8.54 2.85 1.81
C ILE A 137 -9.63 2.74 0.71
N ASP A 138 -10.54 3.70 0.60
CA ASP A 138 -11.53 3.74 -0.48
C ASP A 138 -10.87 3.89 -1.86
N ILE A 139 -9.83 4.71 -1.95
CA ILE A 139 -9.03 4.85 -3.17
C ILE A 139 -8.35 3.52 -3.51
N LEU A 140 -7.77 2.82 -2.54
CA LEU A 140 -7.16 1.50 -2.78
C LEU A 140 -8.18 0.49 -3.30
N SER A 141 -9.36 0.48 -2.71
CA SER A 141 -10.45 -0.42 -3.07
C SER A 141 -10.88 -0.30 -4.54
N ILE A 142 -11.07 0.92 -5.05
CA ILE A 142 -11.47 1.12 -6.46
C ILE A 142 -10.38 0.69 -7.47
N HIS A 143 -9.13 0.58 -7.02
CA HIS A 143 -8.00 0.09 -7.81
C HIS A 143 -7.73 -1.42 -7.61
N LYS A 144 -8.60 -2.14 -6.91
CA LYS A 144 -8.42 -3.57 -6.57
C LYS A 144 -7.10 -3.88 -5.84
N ILE A 145 -6.59 -2.92 -5.07
CA ILE A 145 -5.44 -3.07 -4.18
C ILE A 145 -5.94 -3.71 -2.89
N ASN A 146 -5.28 -4.80 -2.44
CA ASN A 146 -5.75 -5.61 -1.31
C ASN A 146 -4.86 -5.53 -0.07
N VAL A 147 -3.81 -4.71 -0.09
CA VAL A 147 -2.93 -4.48 1.05
C VAL A 147 -2.74 -2.98 1.28
N PHE A 148 -3.02 -2.53 2.49
CA PHE A 148 -2.67 -1.21 2.99
C PHE A 148 -1.48 -1.33 3.94
N HIS A 149 -0.32 -0.82 3.54
CA HIS A 149 0.87 -0.72 4.36
C HIS A 149 0.84 0.61 5.12
N TRP A 150 0.63 0.56 6.43
CA TRP A 150 0.44 1.74 7.27
C TRP A 150 1.70 2.05 8.06
N HIS A 151 2.42 3.11 7.67
CA HIS A 151 3.65 3.55 8.32
C HIS A 151 3.32 4.38 9.56
N LEU A 152 3.54 3.78 10.74
CA LEU A 152 3.04 4.27 12.02
C LEU A 152 4.11 4.83 12.94
N THR A 153 5.39 4.63 12.65
CA THR A 153 6.48 5.10 13.51
C THR A 153 7.68 5.56 12.69
N ASP A 154 8.23 6.74 13.05
CA ASP A 154 9.41 7.31 12.40
C ASP A 154 10.07 8.35 13.32
N ASP A 155 11.15 8.98 12.89
CA ASP A 155 11.90 10.02 13.59
C ASP A 155 11.04 11.25 13.94
N GLN A 156 10.07 11.60 13.09
CA GLN A 156 9.23 12.78 13.22
C GLN A 156 7.92 12.51 13.98
N GLY A 157 7.64 11.26 14.32
CA GLY A 157 6.46 10.95 15.10
C GLY A 157 6.18 9.46 15.28
N TRP A 158 5.76 9.12 16.48
CA TRP A 158 5.20 7.83 16.83
C TRP A 158 3.67 7.93 16.82
N ARG A 159 2.98 7.14 15.99
CA ARG A 159 1.54 7.28 15.76
C ARG A 159 0.67 6.18 16.38
N ALA A 160 1.24 5.08 16.83
CA ALA A 160 0.49 3.96 17.40
C ALA A 160 0.44 4.04 18.92
N GLU A 161 -0.75 4.03 19.53
CA GLU A 161 -0.88 3.90 20.98
C GLU A 161 -0.38 2.53 21.44
N ILE A 162 0.58 2.54 22.37
CA ILE A 162 1.09 1.36 23.08
C ILE A 162 0.84 1.59 24.58
N ARG A 163 -0.11 0.87 25.16
CA ARG A 163 -0.57 1.10 26.53
C ARG A 163 0.51 0.88 27.56
N LYS A 164 1.40 -0.06 27.30
CA LYS A 164 2.55 -0.32 28.17
C LYS A 164 3.58 0.81 28.14
N TYR A 165 3.62 1.60 27.08
CA TYR A 165 4.60 2.68 26.86
C TYR A 165 3.91 4.01 26.52
N PRO A 166 3.18 4.64 27.48
CA PRO A 166 2.36 5.82 27.20
C PRO A 166 3.14 7.04 26.70
N LEU A 167 4.42 7.18 27.10
CA LEU A 167 5.25 8.31 26.65
C LEU A 167 5.48 8.29 25.13
N LEU A 168 5.31 7.16 24.43
CA LEU A 168 5.37 7.09 22.97
C LEU A 168 4.35 8.02 22.32
N THR A 169 3.15 8.15 22.89
CA THR A 169 2.11 9.05 22.40
C THR A 169 2.09 10.40 23.11
N GLU A 170 2.50 10.47 24.38
CA GLU A 170 2.56 11.74 25.12
C GLU A 170 3.69 12.64 24.60
N ILE A 171 4.85 12.08 24.29
CA ILE A 171 6.06 12.77 23.82
C ILE A 171 6.33 12.46 22.35
N GLY A 172 6.43 11.17 21.99
CA GLY A 172 6.86 10.74 20.68
C GLY A 172 5.90 11.11 19.54
N SER A 173 4.63 11.40 19.83
CA SER A 173 3.66 11.80 18.81
C SER A 173 3.71 13.28 18.42
N LYS A 174 4.54 14.09 19.12
CA LYS A 174 4.56 15.55 18.98
C LYS A 174 5.96 16.04 18.65
N ARG A 175 6.06 17.03 17.76
CA ARG A 175 7.33 17.66 17.38
C ARG A 175 7.22 19.18 17.39
N GLY A 176 8.37 19.83 17.54
CA GLY A 176 8.51 21.27 17.54
C GLY A 176 7.84 21.98 18.70
N GLU A 177 8.01 23.32 18.74
CA GLU A 177 7.41 24.16 19.77
C GLU A 177 5.88 24.23 19.67
N SER A 178 5.33 24.08 18.47
CA SER A 178 3.87 24.04 18.24
C SER A 178 3.20 22.77 18.79
N GLY A 179 3.99 21.71 19.06
CA GLY A 179 3.46 20.41 19.41
C GLY A 179 2.70 19.73 18.27
N TYR A 180 3.09 20.02 17.01
CA TYR A 180 2.47 19.40 15.84
C TYR A 180 2.56 17.88 15.91
N GLY A 181 1.47 17.19 15.60
CA GLY A 181 1.42 15.74 15.52
C GLY A 181 0.04 15.17 15.82
N GLY A 182 0.03 13.96 16.32
CA GLY A 182 -1.15 13.19 16.64
C GLY A 182 -0.80 11.72 16.74
N TYR A 183 -1.75 10.91 17.17
CA TYR A 183 -1.61 9.45 17.21
C TYR A 183 -2.98 8.80 17.06
N TYR A 184 -2.97 7.52 16.79
CA TYR A 184 -4.15 6.68 16.72
C TYR A 184 -4.26 5.85 18.00
N THR A 185 -5.42 5.90 18.66
CA THR A 185 -5.71 4.97 19.76
C THR A 185 -5.83 3.54 19.24
N GLN A 186 -5.71 2.56 20.12
CA GLN A 186 -5.89 1.16 19.72
C GLN A 186 -7.28 0.91 19.13
N GLU A 187 -8.29 1.58 19.66
CA GLU A 187 -9.66 1.51 19.14
C GLU A 187 -9.75 2.09 17.72
N GLN A 188 -9.09 3.21 17.44
CA GLN A 188 -9.05 3.80 16.11
C GLN A 188 -8.28 2.92 15.11
N MET A 189 -7.16 2.31 15.54
CA MET A 189 -6.45 1.36 14.68
C MET A 189 -7.30 0.13 14.36
N LYS A 190 -8.01 -0.44 15.35
CA LYS A 190 -8.98 -1.53 15.13
C LYS A 190 -10.14 -1.12 14.23
N GLU A 191 -10.60 0.12 14.32
CA GLU A 191 -11.62 0.68 13.42
C GLU A 191 -11.13 0.71 11.97
N ILE A 192 -9.89 1.15 11.72
CA ILE A 192 -9.27 1.13 10.39
C ILE A 192 -9.13 -0.30 9.87
N VAL A 193 -8.66 -1.24 10.70
CA VAL A 193 -8.57 -2.65 10.32
C VAL A 193 -9.93 -3.22 9.92
N ALA A 194 -10.97 -2.93 10.69
CA ALA A 194 -12.34 -3.38 10.39
C ALA A 194 -12.90 -2.72 9.12
N TYR A 195 -12.59 -1.43 8.90
CA TYR A 195 -13.00 -0.68 7.72
C TYR A 195 -12.34 -1.23 6.44
N ALA A 196 -11.05 -1.52 6.49
CA ALA A 196 -10.29 -2.13 5.42
C ALA A 196 -10.78 -3.56 5.11
N ALA A 197 -11.04 -4.36 6.16
CA ALA A 197 -11.53 -5.72 6.02
C ALA A 197 -12.89 -5.81 5.31
N GLN A 198 -13.78 -4.81 5.48
CA GLN A 198 -15.03 -4.71 4.73
C GLN A 198 -14.83 -4.52 3.22
N ARG A 199 -13.62 -4.12 2.80
CA ARG A 199 -13.20 -3.92 1.40
C ARG A 199 -12.22 -5.00 0.94
N HIS A 200 -12.06 -6.05 1.75
CA HIS A 200 -11.08 -7.11 1.50
C HIS A 200 -9.63 -6.59 1.37
N ILE A 201 -9.30 -5.55 2.15
CA ILE A 201 -7.96 -4.98 2.26
C ILE A 201 -7.38 -5.36 3.61
N THR A 202 -6.20 -5.98 3.59
CA THR A 202 -5.42 -6.29 4.78
C THR A 202 -4.55 -5.10 5.15
N VAL A 203 -4.56 -4.70 6.42
CA VAL A 203 -3.67 -3.65 6.93
C VAL A 203 -2.39 -4.29 7.48
N ILE A 204 -1.24 -3.87 6.98
CA ILE A 204 0.09 -4.24 7.47
C ILE A 204 0.66 -3.03 8.21
N PRO A 205 0.85 -3.09 9.54
CA PRO A 205 1.49 -2.01 10.29
C PRO A 205 3.00 -2.04 10.08
N GLU A 206 3.63 -0.88 10.02
CA GLU A 206 5.08 -0.74 10.09
C GLU A 206 5.50 -0.11 11.42
N ILE A 207 6.40 -0.80 12.11
CA ILE A 207 7.06 -0.38 13.34
C ILE A 207 8.55 -0.38 13.10
N GLU A 208 9.12 0.78 12.96
CA GLU A 208 10.51 0.98 12.58
C GLU A 208 11.51 0.52 13.63
N MET A 209 12.51 -0.23 13.16
CA MET A 209 13.66 -0.66 13.92
C MET A 209 14.82 -1.10 13.02
N PRO A 210 16.06 -0.80 13.34
CA PRO A 210 16.54 -0.03 14.49
C PRO A 210 16.69 1.47 14.19
N GLY A 211 16.61 1.89 12.93
CA GLY A 211 16.60 3.28 12.46
C GLY A 211 15.25 3.94 12.66
N HIS A 212 15.10 5.18 12.19
CA HIS A 212 13.84 5.95 12.23
C HIS A 212 13.17 5.93 13.61
N ALA A 213 13.96 6.03 14.67
CA ALA A 213 13.56 5.77 16.04
C ALA A 213 13.61 6.98 16.98
N LEU A 214 13.90 8.22 16.47
CA LEU A 214 14.07 9.39 17.32
C LEU A 214 12.82 9.69 18.17
N ALA A 215 11.61 9.47 17.65
CA ALA A 215 10.40 9.67 18.42
C ALA A 215 10.32 8.70 19.62
N ALA A 216 10.68 7.43 19.42
CA ALA A 216 10.76 6.45 20.50
C ALA A 216 11.89 6.79 21.49
N LEU A 217 13.06 7.22 20.99
CA LEU A 217 14.20 7.61 21.81
C LEU A 217 13.94 8.89 22.61
N ALA A 218 13.17 9.83 22.09
CA ALA A 218 12.74 11.02 22.83
C ALA A 218 11.83 10.64 24.00
N ALA A 219 10.96 9.64 23.82
CA ALA A 219 10.07 9.15 24.84
C ALA A 219 10.80 8.26 25.89
N TYR A 220 11.72 7.41 25.44
CA TYR A 220 12.46 6.44 26.26
C TYR A 220 13.96 6.48 25.93
N PRO A 221 14.69 7.48 26.42
CA PRO A 221 16.09 7.72 26.05
C PRO A 221 17.04 6.56 26.35
N GLU A 222 16.71 5.74 27.33
CA GLU A 222 17.49 4.57 27.71
C GLU A 222 17.58 3.50 26.62
N LEU A 223 16.68 3.52 25.63
CA LEU A 223 16.69 2.60 24.48
C LEU A 223 17.82 2.93 23.46
N GLY A 224 18.33 4.14 23.47
CA GLY A 224 19.41 4.56 22.59
C GLY A 224 20.81 4.39 23.16
N CYS A 225 21.83 4.48 22.31
CA CYS A 225 23.23 4.31 22.70
C CYS A 225 23.73 5.46 23.62
N ARG A 226 23.22 6.69 23.48
CA ARG A 226 23.60 7.82 24.33
C ARG A 226 22.84 7.83 25.66
N GLY A 227 21.64 7.26 25.71
CA GLY A 227 20.80 7.18 26.90
C GLY A 227 20.16 8.49 27.35
N LYS A 228 20.29 9.58 26.58
CA LYS A 228 19.77 10.92 26.91
C LYS A 228 19.82 11.87 25.71
N ASP A 229 19.18 13.04 25.89
CA ASP A 229 19.26 14.19 24.98
C ASP A 229 18.76 13.88 23.55
N TYR A 230 17.70 13.08 23.44
CA TYR A 230 16.99 12.88 22.19
C TYR A 230 15.76 13.80 22.09
N LYS A 231 15.39 14.13 20.86
CA LYS A 231 14.20 14.95 20.56
C LYS A 231 13.50 14.37 19.34
N VAL A 232 12.19 14.48 19.30
CA VAL A 232 11.41 14.29 18.08
C VAL A 232 11.83 15.37 17.08
N THR A 233 12.29 14.98 15.91
CA THR A 233 12.85 15.94 14.93
C THR A 233 11.77 16.58 14.08
N GLU A 234 12.03 17.80 13.60
CA GLU A 234 11.25 18.50 12.58
C GLU A 234 11.93 18.44 11.20
N GLU A 235 13.17 17.91 11.15
CA GLU A 235 13.96 17.82 9.94
C GLU A 235 13.69 16.48 9.20
N TRP A 236 13.89 16.49 7.89
CA TRP A 236 13.83 15.30 7.05
C TRP A 236 15.22 14.72 6.84
N GLY A 237 15.31 13.40 6.77
CA GLY A 237 16.58 12.72 6.47
C GLY A 237 16.86 11.52 7.38
N VAL A 238 18.12 11.06 7.34
CA VAL A 238 18.63 9.90 8.08
C VAL A 238 19.44 10.36 9.27
N PHE A 239 19.06 9.91 10.47
CA PHE A 239 19.67 10.36 11.71
C PHE A 239 20.59 9.29 12.31
N PRO A 240 21.73 9.70 12.95
CA PRO A 240 22.68 8.73 13.48
C PRO A 240 22.22 8.01 14.75
N ASP A 241 21.21 8.53 15.41
CA ASP A 241 20.71 7.98 16.67
C ASP A 241 19.64 6.90 16.39
N VAL A 242 20.00 5.67 16.64
CA VAL A 242 19.22 4.47 16.43
C VAL A 242 19.07 3.69 17.74
N LEU A 243 18.20 2.68 17.77
CA LEU A 243 18.06 1.79 18.93
C LEU A 243 19.37 1.09 19.28
N CYS A 244 19.65 0.94 20.56
CA CYS A 244 20.85 0.28 21.08
C CYS A 244 20.66 -1.25 21.15
N ILE A 245 21.24 -1.97 20.22
CA ILE A 245 21.10 -3.43 20.14
C ILE A 245 21.95 -4.17 21.19
N GLY A 246 22.83 -3.45 21.87
CA GLY A 246 23.60 -3.99 23.01
C GLY A 246 22.80 -4.23 24.29
N LYS A 247 21.64 -3.56 24.42
CA LYS A 247 20.81 -3.60 25.64
C LYS A 247 19.67 -4.59 25.49
N GLU A 248 19.45 -5.46 26.48
CA GLU A 248 18.31 -6.37 26.50
C GLU A 248 16.97 -5.63 26.62
N LYS A 249 16.97 -4.52 27.34
CA LYS A 249 15.79 -3.66 27.48
C LYS A 249 15.22 -3.19 26.14
N THR A 250 16.06 -3.01 25.11
CA THR A 250 15.61 -2.69 23.74
C THR A 250 14.76 -3.83 23.16
N PHE A 251 15.18 -5.07 23.37
CA PHE A 251 14.41 -6.24 22.91
C PHE A 251 13.11 -6.41 23.69
N GLU A 252 13.13 -6.21 25.01
CA GLU A 252 11.92 -6.22 25.83
C GLU A 252 10.92 -5.17 25.33
N PHE A 253 11.39 -3.93 25.10
CA PHE A 253 10.56 -2.86 24.54
C PHE A 253 9.95 -3.24 23.20
N LEU A 254 10.77 -3.69 22.24
CA LEU A 254 10.30 -4.04 20.90
C LEU A 254 9.31 -5.21 20.92
N GLN A 255 9.55 -6.22 21.75
CA GLN A 255 8.64 -7.35 21.91
C GLN A 255 7.31 -6.95 22.54
N ASP A 256 7.33 -6.09 23.54
CA ASP A 256 6.12 -5.55 24.17
C ASP A 256 5.29 -4.71 23.20
N VAL A 257 5.95 -3.86 22.40
CA VAL A 257 5.29 -3.07 21.33
C VAL A 257 4.65 -4.01 20.30
N LEU A 258 5.41 -4.97 19.81
CA LEU A 258 4.92 -5.91 18.80
C LEU A 258 3.82 -6.83 19.34
N ASP A 259 3.80 -7.08 20.63
CA ASP A 259 2.72 -7.86 21.27
C ASP A 259 1.38 -7.14 21.14
N GLU A 260 1.32 -5.86 21.52
CA GLU A 260 0.11 -5.04 21.38
C GLU A 260 -0.26 -4.82 19.90
N ILE A 261 0.72 -4.62 19.02
CA ILE A 261 0.50 -4.47 17.56
C ILE A 261 -0.11 -5.76 16.97
N CYS A 262 0.38 -6.94 17.35
CA CYS A 262 -0.17 -8.21 16.89
C CYS A 262 -1.63 -8.47 17.35
N GLU A 263 -2.05 -7.89 18.49
CA GLU A 263 -3.44 -7.95 18.96
C GLU A 263 -4.38 -7.04 18.14
N ILE A 264 -3.85 -5.94 17.60
CA ILE A 264 -4.61 -4.95 16.83
C ILE A 264 -4.73 -5.38 15.37
N PHE A 265 -3.62 -5.85 14.77
CA PHE A 265 -3.51 -6.18 13.36
C PHE A 265 -3.50 -7.70 13.16
N PRO A 266 -4.60 -8.29 12.65
CA PRO A 266 -4.73 -9.74 12.52
C PRO A 266 -4.02 -10.31 11.29
N GLY A 267 -3.48 -9.47 10.40
CA GLY A 267 -2.80 -9.87 9.17
C GLY A 267 -1.56 -10.74 9.43
N GLU A 268 -1.18 -11.53 8.43
CA GLU A 268 -0.03 -12.43 8.52
C GLU A 268 1.29 -11.67 8.73
N TYR A 269 1.43 -10.48 8.15
CA TYR A 269 2.67 -9.72 8.09
C TYR A 269 2.72 -8.56 9.09
N ILE A 270 3.90 -8.38 9.69
CA ILE A 270 4.31 -7.16 10.41
C ILE A 270 5.55 -6.61 9.71
N HIS A 271 5.51 -5.36 9.29
CA HIS A 271 6.66 -4.69 8.72
C HIS A 271 7.50 -4.05 9.84
N VAL A 272 8.81 -4.28 9.80
CA VAL A 272 9.73 -3.86 10.86
C VAL A 272 10.74 -2.79 10.40
N GLY A 273 10.50 -2.19 9.22
CA GLY A 273 11.44 -1.25 8.62
C GLY A 273 12.77 -1.90 8.26
N GLY A 274 13.81 -1.51 8.94
CA GLY A 274 15.16 -2.06 8.80
C GLY A 274 16.08 -1.29 7.87
N ASP A 275 15.55 -0.23 7.26
CA ASP A 275 16.23 0.66 6.34
C ASP A 275 17.05 1.73 7.04
N GLU A 276 17.93 2.33 6.30
CA GLU A 276 18.65 3.57 6.60
C GLU A 276 19.19 3.72 8.03
N ALA A 277 19.51 2.60 8.71
CA ALA A 277 20.03 2.62 10.08
C ALA A 277 21.55 2.88 10.10
N PRO A 278 22.04 4.08 10.47
CA PRO A 278 23.46 4.36 10.50
C PRO A 278 24.18 3.57 11.61
N ARG A 279 25.33 3.02 11.29
CA ARG A 279 26.14 2.20 12.20
C ARG A 279 27.00 3.04 13.15
N THR A 280 26.99 4.37 13.01
CA THR A 280 27.90 5.29 13.70
C THR A 280 27.87 5.15 15.22
N ARG A 281 26.67 5.06 15.81
CA ARG A 281 26.54 4.93 17.26
C ARG A 281 27.01 3.56 17.77
N TRP A 282 26.68 2.49 17.06
CA TRP A 282 27.06 1.13 17.48
C TRP A 282 28.56 0.91 17.51
N LYS A 283 29.33 1.52 16.60
CA LYS A 283 30.80 1.41 16.53
C LYS A 283 31.50 1.85 17.82
N THR A 284 30.90 2.80 18.53
CA THR A 284 31.49 3.39 19.75
C THR A 284 30.70 3.07 21.03
N CYS A 285 29.53 2.44 20.92
CA CYS A 285 28.69 2.09 22.05
C CYS A 285 29.25 0.86 22.79
N PRO A 286 29.62 0.99 24.09
CA PRO A 286 30.17 -0.15 24.85
C PRO A 286 29.22 -1.36 24.90
N ASP A 287 27.91 -1.11 25.01
CA ASP A 287 26.90 -2.16 25.07
C ASP A 287 26.80 -2.91 23.74
N CYS A 288 26.77 -2.20 22.60
CA CYS A 288 26.73 -2.81 21.28
C CYS A 288 27.99 -3.63 21.00
N GLN A 289 29.18 -3.08 21.33
CA GLN A 289 30.45 -3.76 21.13
C GLN A 289 30.58 -5.00 22.05
N ARG A 290 30.10 -4.91 23.28
CA ARG A 290 30.00 -6.08 24.19
C ARG A 290 29.12 -7.17 23.57
N ARG A 291 27.91 -6.83 23.12
CA ARG A 291 26.98 -7.77 22.49
C ARG A 291 27.60 -8.44 21.26
N MET A 292 28.26 -7.67 20.41
CA MET A 292 28.93 -8.20 19.24
C MET A 292 29.99 -9.24 19.63
N LYS A 293 30.76 -8.97 20.68
CA LYS A 293 31.79 -9.90 21.18
C LYS A 293 31.15 -11.17 21.76
N GLU A 294 30.11 -11.03 22.58
CA GLU A 294 29.42 -12.15 23.24
C GLU A 294 28.76 -13.09 22.23
N GLU A 295 28.16 -12.52 21.17
CA GLU A 295 27.44 -13.26 20.12
C GLU A 295 28.34 -13.65 18.93
N GLY A 296 29.63 -13.32 18.96
CA GLY A 296 30.58 -13.61 17.87
C GLY A 296 30.28 -12.84 16.55
N ILE A 297 29.59 -11.70 16.65
CA ILE A 297 29.22 -10.84 15.53
C ILE A 297 30.42 -9.99 15.13
N ARG A 298 30.76 -9.99 13.83
CA ARG A 298 31.98 -9.35 13.32
C ARG A 298 31.77 -7.93 12.78
N THR A 299 30.53 -7.57 12.41
CA THR A 299 30.19 -6.31 11.77
C THR A 299 28.91 -5.73 12.37
N GLU A 300 28.76 -4.43 12.29
CA GLU A 300 27.51 -3.75 12.72
C GLU A 300 26.31 -4.13 11.84
N ASP A 301 26.51 -4.49 10.58
CA ASP A 301 25.45 -5.08 9.76
C ASP A 301 25.01 -6.44 10.34
N GLY A 302 25.96 -7.26 10.77
CA GLY A 302 25.66 -8.49 11.50
C GLY A 302 24.91 -8.26 12.81
N LEU A 303 25.13 -7.11 13.49
CA LEU A 303 24.39 -6.73 14.69
C LEU A 303 22.92 -6.40 14.35
N GLN A 304 22.65 -5.70 13.23
CA GLN A 304 21.28 -5.54 12.73
C GLN A 304 20.65 -6.89 12.38
N GLY A 305 21.37 -7.76 11.70
CA GLY A 305 20.90 -9.11 11.41
C GLY A 305 20.55 -9.92 12.68
N TYR A 306 21.33 -9.73 13.75
CA TYR A 306 21.03 -10.32 15.06
C TYR A 306 19.71 -9.79 15.63
N LEU A 307 19.46 -8.46 15.59
CA LEU A 307 18.18 -7.88 15.98
C LEU A 307 17.05 -8.54 15.20
N LEU A 308 17.12 -8.50 13.88
CA LEU A 308 16.04 -8.98 13.01
C LEU A 308 15.73 -10.47 13.23
N ARG A 309 16.73 -11.31 13.41
CA ARG A 309 16.50 -12.74 13.74
C ARG A 309 15.79 -12.93 15.07
N ARG A 310 16.08 -12.13 16.10
CA ARG A 310 15.39 -12.20 17.38
C ARG A 310 13.93 -11.74 17.26
N ILE A 311 13.70 -10.65 16.54
CA ILE A 311 12.34 -10.12 16.30
C ILE A 311 11.53 -11.08 15.42
N GLU A 312 12.13 -11.63 14.38
CA GLU A 312 11.47 -12.63 13.53
C GLU A 312 11.06 -13.89 14.34
N SER A 313 11.96 -14.38 15.21
CA SER A 313 11.66 -15.51 16.09
C SER A 313 10.47 -15.20 17.02
N PHE A 314 10.41 -13.98 17.56
CA PHE A 314 9.29 -13.52 18.37
C PHE A 314 7.98 -13.47 17.56
N LEU A 315 7.98 -12.83 16.38
CA LEU A 315 6.82 -12.73 15.50
C LEU A 315 6.32 -14.11 15.06
N LYS A 316 7.24 -15.02 14.74
CA LYS A 316 6.91 -16.41 14.41
C LYS A 316 6.21 -17.12 15.57
N GLY A 317 6.63 -16.88 16.81
CA GLY A 317 5.96 -17.38 18.02
C GLY A 317 4.54 -16.84 18.18
N LYS A 318 4.22 -15.68 17.56
CA LYS A 318 2.88 -15.08 17.51
C LYS A 318 2.10 -15.50 16.24
N GLY A 319 2.64 -16.39 15.41
CA GLY A 319 2.03 -16.78 14.14
C GLY A 319 2.09 -15.68 13.07
N ARG A 320 3.07 -14.77 13.16
CA ARG A 320 3.28 -13.66 12.21
C ARG A 320 4.56 -13.85 11.41
N ARG A 321 4.62 -13.22 10.24
CA ARG A 321 5.80 -13.17 9.37
C ARG A 321 6.37 -11.76 9.35
N LEU A 322 7.70 -11.68 9.31
CA LEU A 322 8.42 -10.42 9.19
C LEU A 322 8.52 -9.99 7.74
N ILE A 323 8.20 -8.73 7.46
CA ILE A 323 8.66 -8.00 6.27
C ILE A 323 9.63 -6.92 6.71
N GLY A 324 10.67 -6.64 5.91
CA GLY A 324 11.53 -5.47 6.07
C GLY A 324 12.05 -4.97 4.73
N TRP A 325 12.49 -3.72 4.72
CA TRP A 325 13.12 -3.11 3.56
C TRP A 325 14.40 -3.87 3.17
N ASP A 326 14.85 -3.75 1.94
CA ASP A 326 15.91 -4.63 1.40
C ASP A 326 17.28 -4.50 2.08
N GLU A 327 17.49 -3.52 2.97
CA GLU A 327 18.68 -3.44 3.85
C GLU A 327 18.79 -4.59 4.86
N ILE A 328 17.69 -5.28 5.16
CA ILE A 328 17.74 -6.46 6.02
C ILE A 328 18.67 -7.56 5.45
N LEU A 329 18.88 -7.53 4.13
CA LEU A 329 19.81 -8.46 3.44
C LEU A 329 21.28 -8.23 3.83
N ASP A 330 21.65 -7.03 4.29
CA ASP A 330 23.05 -6.68 4.56
C ASP A 330 23.57 -7.38 5.82
N GLY A 331 22.72 -7.55 6.83
CA GLY A 331 23.02 -8.27 8.07
C GLY A 331 22.76 -9.78 8.04
N GLY A 332 22.24 -10.27 6.92
CA GLY A 332 21.78 -11.64 6.76
C GLY A 332 20.38 -11.87 7.32
N VAL A 333 19.52 -12.41 6.48
CA VAL A 333 18.11 -12.75 6.79
C VAL A 333 17.92 -14.25 6.83
N THR A 334 16.85 -14.68 7.49
CA THR A 334 16.39 -16.07 7.43
C THR A 334 15.57 -16.30 6.15
N PRO A 335 15.43 -17.55 5.68
CA PRO A 335 14.59 -17.84 4.51
C PRO A 335 13.10 -17.50 4.70
N SER A 336 12.63 -17.35 5.94
CA SER A 336 11.22 -17.01 6.25
C SER A 336 10.92 -15.51 6.25
N ALA A 337 11.92 -14.64 6.28
CA ALA A 337 11.74 -13.20 6.16
C ALA A 337 11.32 -12.82 4.73
N THR A 338 10.36 -11.93 4.61
CA THR A 338 9.96 -11.33 3.33
C THR A 338 10.71 -10.03 3.11
N VAL A 339 11.27 -9.85 1.93
CA VAL A 339 12.08 -8.67 1.59
C VAL A 339 11.27 -7.70 0.74
N MET A 340 11.15 -6.46 1.19
CA MET A 340 10.54 -5.39 0.40
C MET A 340 11.64 -4.58 -0.31
N SER A 341 11.71 -4.70 -1.64
CA SER A 341 12.79 -4.13 -2.44
C SER A 341 12.45 -2.72 -2.90
N TRP A 342 13.04 -1.69 -2.27
CA TRP A 342 12.79 -0.28 -2.58
C TRP A 342 13.96 0.44 -3.28
N ARG A 343 15.22 0.07 -3.01
CA ARG A 343 16.42 0.65 -3.65
C ARG A 343 16.60 0.21 -5.10
N GLY A 344 15.52 0.25 -5.88
CA GLY A 344 15.40 -0.35 -7.20
C GLY A 344 15.06 -1.86 -7.11
N THR A 345 15.41 -2.62 -8.15
CA THR A 345 15.05 -4.06 -8.24
C THR A 345 16.14 -5.01 -7.74
N LYS A 346 17.36 -4.52 -7.53
CA LYS A 346 18.53 -5.37 -7.20
C LYS A 346 18.38 -6.13 -5.89
N GLY A 347 17.82 -5.49 -4.86
CA GLY A 347 17.55 -6.12 -3.56
C GLY A 347 16.59 -7.29 -3.71
N GLY A 348 15.47 -7.08 -4.42
CA GLY A 348 14.49 -8.13 -4.68
C GLY A 348 15.04 -9.29 -5.51
N ILE A 349 15.80 -8.99 -6.57
CA ILE A 349 16.49 -10.03 -7.37
C ILE A 349 17.44 -10.86 -6.50
N LYS A 350 18.23 -10.19 -5.62
CA LYS A 350 19.12 -10.88 -4.68
C LYS A 350 18.33 -11.77 -3.73
N ALA A 351 17.24 -11.26 -3.14
CA ALA A 351 16.40 -11.99 -2.21
C ALA A 351 15.73 -13.22 -2.87
N ALA A 352 15.14 -13.05 -4.06
CA ALA A 352 14.55 -14.14 -4.83
C ALA A 352 15.56 -15.26 -5.14
N ARG A 353 16.80 -14.90 -5.49
CA ARG A 353 17.90 -15.87 -5.69
C ARG A 353 18.35 -16.58 -4.41
N MET A 354 18.10 -15.97 -3.25
CA MET A 354 18.35 -16.58 -1.94
C MET A 354 17.18 -17.45 -1.46
N GLY A 355 16.03 -17.45 -2.18
CA GLY A 355 14.84 -18.19 -1.80
C GLY A 355 13.94 -17.45 -0.80
N ASN A 356 14.10 -16.14 -0.63
CA ASN A 356 13.21 -15.32 0.17
C ASN A 356 12.02 -14.83 -0.67
N ASP A 357 10.84 -14.76 -0.07
CA ASP A 357 9.69 -14.07 -0.64
C ASP A 357 9.99 -12.58 -0.79
N VAL A 358 9.51 -11.98 -1.87
CA VAL A 358 9.81 -10.60 -2.25
C VAL A 358 8.55 -9.82 -2.58
N ILE A 359 8.46 -8.61 -2.05
CA ILE A 359 7.54 -7.58 -2.53
C ILE A 359 8.37 -6.52 -3.28
N MET A 360 8.06 -6.32 -4.55
CA MET A 360 8.72 -5.30 -5.37
C MET A 360 8.10 -3.93 -5.12
N SER A 361 8.89 -3.00 -4.59
CA SER A 361 8.46 -1.62 -4.29
C SER A 361 9.50 -0.59 -4.77
N PRO A 362 10.07 -0.74 -5.98
CA PRO A 362 11.23 0.02 -6.39
C PRO A 362 10.95 1.52 -6.52
N SER A 363 11.76 2.36 -5.86
CA SER A 363 11.62 3.82 -5.85
C SER A 363 11.59 4.41 -7.26
N THR A 364 12.31 3.80 -8.19
CA THR A 364 12.35 4.24 -9.60
C THR A 364 11.06 4.03 -10.38
N TYR A 365 10.05 3.33 -9.78
CA TYR A 365 8.77 3.04 -10.42
C TYR A 365 7.56 3.35 -9.54
N PHE A 366 7.67 3.27 -8.20
CA PHE A 366 6.51 3.29 -7.31
C PHE A 366 6.67 4.16 -6.05
N TYR A 367 7.63 5.10 -6.02
CA TYR A 367 7.66 6.16 -5.00
C TYR A 367 6.81 7.33 -5.49
N LEU A 368 5.57 7.37 -5.02
CA LEU A 368 4.56 8.32 -5.50
C LEU A 368 4.67 9.70 -4.86
N ASP A 369 5.72 9.95 -4.10
CA ASP A 369 6.18 11.26 -3.63
C ASP A 369 7.04 12.01 -4.67
N TYR A 370 7.49 11.32 -5.75
CA TYR A 370 8.24 11.93 -6.84
C TYR A 370 7.34 12.70 -7.80
N TYR A 371 7.89 13.77 -8.41
CA TYR A 371 7.18 14.60 -9.39
C TYR A 371 6.64 13.78 -10.57
N GLN A 372 5.42 14.11 -11.00
CA GLN A 372 4.77 13.48 -12.15
C GLN A 372 5.06 14.19 -13.46
N THR A 373 5.54 15.44 -13.40
CA THR A 373 5.86 16.29 -14.56
C THR A 373 7.28 16.82 -14.48
N LEU A 374 7.83 17.23 -15.62
CA LEU A 374 9.13 17.92 -15.70
C LEU A 374 9.05 19.39 -15.28
N ASN A 375 7.86 19.89 -14.96
CA ASN A 375 7.65 21.24 -14.45
C ASN A 375 7.21 21.18 -12.96
N PRO A 376 8.14 21.18 -12.00
CA PRO A 376 7.80 21.11 -10.58
C PRO A 376 6.87 22.23 -10.10
N ALA A 377 6.88 23.41 -10.75
CA ALA A 377 5.98 24.50 -10.42
C ALA A 377 4.50 24.22 -10.75
N ALA A 378 4.20 23.16 -11.49
CA ALA A 378 2.84 22.70 -11.75
C ALA A 378 2.35 21.63 -10.77
N GLU A 379 3.23 21.14 -9.90
CA GLU A 379 2.89 20.18 -8.85
C GLU A 379 2.47 20.94 -7.56
N PRO A 380 1.74 20.30 -6.65
CA PRO A 380 1.62 20.79 -5.28
C PRO A 380 3.01 21.01 -4.69
N GLU A 381 3.15 22.04 -3.86
CA GLU A 381 4.42 22.34 -3.21
C GLU A 381 4.86 21.14 -2.38
N GLY A 382 6.13 20.76 -2.51
CA GLY A 382 6.70 19.88 -1.53
C GLY A 382 7.48 18.68 -1.97
N THR A 383 7.29 18.09 -3.11
CA THR A 383 8.14 16.95 -3.51
C THR A 383 9.49 17.48 -4.01
N THR A 384 10.47 17.51 -3.13
CA THR A 384 11.79 18.09 -3.41
C THR A 384 12.76 17.12 -4.09
N TYR A 385 12.36 15.86 -4.27
CA TYR A 385 13.18 14.90 -4.98
C TYR A 385 13.20 15.25 -6.48
N PRO A 386 14.41 15.43 -7.09
CA PRO A 386 14.53 15.84 -8.49
C PRO A 386 14.12 14.72 -9.46
N THR A 387 13.57 13.62 -8.96
CA THR A 387 13.26 12.44 -9.73
C THR A 387 11.88 12.56 -10.36
N TYR A 388 11.84 12.48 -11.67
CA TYR A 388 10.62 12.48 -12.46
C TYR A 388 10.06 11.06 -12.59
N LEU A 389 8.83 10.86 -12.12
CA LEU A 389 8.13 9.58 -12.14
C LEU A 389 6.72 9.72 -12.74
N PRO A 390 6.60 9.81 -14.08
CA PRO A 390 5.30 9.92 -14.71
C PRO A 390 4.54 8.59 -14.70
N LEU A 391 3.22 8.66 -14.90
CA LEU A 391 2.33 7.51 -15.05
C LEU A 391 2.89 6.44 -16.01
N LYS A 392 3.47 6.88 -17.15
CA LYS A 392 4.06 5.97 -18.15
C LYS A 392 5.21 5.14 -17.58
N LYS A 393 6.01 5.71 -16.67
CA LYS A 393 7.13 5.00 -16.04
C LYS A 393 6.61 3.94 -15.08
N CYS A 394 5.61 4.25 -14.24
CA CYS A 394 4.96 3.27 -13.37
C CYS A 394 4.38 2.10 -14.18
N TYR A 395 3.67 2.42 -15.26
CA TYR A 395 3.08 1.40 -16.15
C TYR A 395 4.10 0.49 -16.83
N SER A 396 5.32 0.96 -17.06
CA SER A 396 6.38 0.21 -17.76
C SER A 396 7.11 -0.81 -16.89
N PHE A 397 6.82 -0.89 -15.58
CA PHE A 397 7.51 -1.79 -14.68
C PHE A 397 7.32 -3.27 -15.05
N ASP A 398 8.42 -4.02 -15.10
CA ASP A 398 8.41 -5.48 -15.23
C ASP A 398 8.93 -6.10 -13.92
N PRO A 399 8.06 -6.76 -13.14
CA PRO A 399 8.46 -7.35 -11.86
C PRO A 399 9.37 -8.56 -11.98
N PHE A 400 9.50 -9.13 -13.19
CA PHE A 400 10.28 -10.34 -13.45
C PHE A 400 11.59 -10.07 -14.19
N GLU A 401 11.89 -8.80 -14.48
CA GLU A 401 13.13 -8.44 -15.18
C GLU A 401 14.35 -9.07 -14.50
N SER A 402 15.21 -9.74 -15.29
CA SER A 402 16.44 -10.42 -14.83
C SER A 402 16.24 -11.62 -13.89
N LEU A 403 15.02 -12.18 -13.82
CA LEU A 403 14.70 -13.39 -13.09
C LEU A 403 14.34 -14.54 -14.04
N ASP A 404 14.75 -15.74 -13.69
CA ASP A 404 14.25 -16.95 -14.34
C ASP A 404 12.88 -17.36 -13.74
N LYS A 405 12.30 -18.45 -14.28
CA LYS A 405 10.97 -18.92 -13.86
C LYS A 405 10.93 -19.37 -12.39
N GLU A 406 12.01 -19.99 -11.90
CA GLU A 406 12.08 -20.46 -10.51
C GLU A 406 12.19 -19.28 -9.55
N GLN A 407 13.08 -18.35 -9.86
CA GLN A 407 13.27 -17.12 -9.09
C GLN A 407 12.01 -16.22 -9.10
N SER A 408 11.32 -16.14 -10.24
CA SER A 408 10.08 -15.37 -10.37
C SER A 408 8.96 -15.85 -9.43
N ALA A 409 8.96 -17.12 -9.02
CA ALA A 409 8.00 -17.66 -8.07
C ALA A 409 8.12 -17.05 -6.65
N TYR A 410 9.24 -16.44 -6.33
CA TYR A 410 9.45 -15.73 -5.06
C TYR A 410 8.91 -14.29 -5.07
N ILE A 411 8.57 -13.74 -6.23
CA ILE A 411 7.91 -12.42 -6.31
C ILE A 411 6.43 -12.59 -5.95
N LYS A 412 6.06 -12.15 -4.75
CA LYS A 412 4.70 -12.32 -4.22
C LYS A 412 3.79 -11.16 -4.56
N GLY A 413 4.36 -10.01 -4.89
CA GLY A 413 3.57 -8.85 -5.24
C GLY A 413 4.37 -7.58 -5.47
N ILE A 414 3.62 -6.49 -5.60
CA ILE A 414 4.13 -5.17 -5.93
C ILE A 414 3.46 -4.16 -5.00
N GLN A 415 4.22 -3.13 -4.58
CA GLN A 415 3.72 -2.06 -3.75
C GLN A 415 4.14 -0.69 -4.27
N ALA A 416 3.27 0.31 -4.12
CA ALA A 416 3.61 1.72 -4.25
C ALA A 416 3.71 2.38 -2.87
N ASN A 417 4.60 3.36 -2.75
CA ASN A 417 4.83 4.09 -1.50
C ASN A 417 4.48 5.56 -1.66
N VAL A 418 3.82 6.11 -0.64
CA VAL A 418 3.49 7.52 -0.50
C VAL A 418 4.17 8.01 0.77
N TRP A 419 5.37 8.58 0.64
CA TRP A 419 6.09 9.27 1.69
C TRP A 419 5.60 10.71 1.77
N THR A 420 5.43 11.23 2.98
CA THR A 420 4.64 12.47 3.19
C THR A 420 5.44 13.65 3.74
N GLU A 421 6.77 13.66 3.59
CA GLU A 421 7.61 14.78 4.02
C GLU A 421 7.09 16.13 3.50
N HIS A 422 6.51 16.10 2.31
CA HIS A 422 6.01 17.27 1.61
C HIS A 422 4.52 17.20 1.24
N MET A 423 3.76 16.30 1.85
CA MET A 423 2.30 16.20 1.68
C MET A 423 1.61 16.49 3.00
N TYR A 424 0.89 17.60 3.06
CA TYR A 424 0.31 18.12 4.29
C TYR A 424 -1.16 17.73 4.46
N THR A 425 -1.83 17.42 3.35
CA THR A 425 -3.26 17.12 3.30
C THR A 425 -3.53 15.83 2.53
N ILE A 426 -4.71 15.27 2.73
CA ILE A 426 -5.12 14.09 1.97
C ILE A 426 -5.31 14.41 0.48
N GLU A 427 -5.62 15.65 0.14
CA GLU A 427 -5.73 16.13 -1.24
C GLU A 427 -4.36 16.14 -1.93
N ASP A 428 -3.26 16.42 -1.21
CA ASP A 428 -1.88 16.28 -1.74
C ASP A 428 -1.57 14.81 -2.03
N VAL A 429 -1.91 13.91 -1.10
CA VAL A 429 -1.77 12.46 -1.26
C VAL A 429 -2.56 11.97 -2.48
N GLU A 430 -3.81 12.40 -2.64
CA GLU A 430 -4.64 12.07 -3.79
C GLU A 430 -4.00 12.51 -5.11
N HIS A 431 -3.50 13.75 -5.17
CA HIS A 431 -2.83 14.29 -6.35
C HIS A 431 -1.61 13.46 -6.72
N MET A 432 -0.79 13.14 -5.73
CA MET A 432 0.45 12.41 -5.94
C MET A 432 0.20 10.91 -6.24
N ALA A 433 -0.82 10.31 -5.65
CA ALA A 433 -1.15 8.91 -5.87
C ALA A 433 -1.94 8.65 -7.17
N LEU A 434 -2.86 9.56 -7.54
CA LEU A 434 -3.73 9.38 -8.70
C LEU A 434 -3.24 10.15 -9.93
N PRO A 435 -3.20 9.51 -11.11
CA PRO A 435 -3.69 8.16 -11.43
C PRO A 435 -2.61 7.06 -11.34
N ARG A 436 -1.43 7.30 -10.71
CA ARG A 436 -0.32 6.33 -10.69
C ARG A 436 -0.68 5.00 -10.00
N LEU A 437 -1.62 5.02 -9.04
CA LEU A 437 -2.18 3.80 -8.45
C LEU A 437 -2.91 2.93 -9.48
N ALA A 438 -3.48 3.51 -10.54
CA ALA A 438 -4.05 2.72 -11.63
C ALA A 438 -2.96 1.93 -12.40
N ALA A 439 -1.74 2.49 -12.52
CA ALA A 439 -0.61 1.76 -13.11
C ALA A 439 -0.13 0.63 -12.19
N LEU A 440 -0.05 0.85 -10.89
CA LEU A 440 0.22 -0.21 -9.92
C LEU A 440 -0.82 -1.33 -10.03
N ALA A 441 -2.11 -0.98 -10.05
CA ALA A 441 -3.20 -1.92 -10.21
C ALA A 441 -3.04 -2.77 -11.48
N GLU A 442 -2.83 -2.13 -12.62
CA GLU A 442 -2.65 -2.82 -13.90
C GLU A 442 -1.42 -3.74 -13.89
N VAL A 443 -0.28 -3.25 -13.34
CA VAL A 443 0.94 -4.06 -13.26
C VAL A 443 0.79 -5.23 -12.30
N SER A 444 0.09 -5.09 -11.20
CA SER A 444 -0.05 -6.16 -10.21
C SER A 444 -1.19 -7.13 -10.50
N TRP A 445 -2.24 -6.66 -11.17
CA TRP A 445 -3.40 -7.50 -11.53
C TRP A 445 -3.21 -8.21 -12.87
N SER A 446 -2.58 -7.55 -13.85
CA SER A 446 -2.61 -7.95 -15.27
C SER A 446 -1.23 -7.90 -15.94
N THR A 447 -0.14 -8.20 -15.21
CA THR A 447 1.24 -8.08 -15.72
C THR A 447 1.43 -8.65 -17.12
N SER A 448 0.96 -9.88 -17.37
CA SER A 448 1.12 -10.58 -18.65
C SER A 448 0.11 -10.15 -19.72
N ARG A 449 -0.95 -9.42 -19.34
CA ARG A 449 -2.07 -9.02 -20.20
C ARG A 449 -2.07 -7.53 -20.54
N ARG A 450 -1.06 -6.79 -20.08
CA ARG A 450 -0.96 -5.34 -20.32
C ARG A 450 -0.95 -5.01 -21.80
N THR A 451 -1.67 -3.97 -22.14
CA THR A 451 -1.77 -3.42 -23.48
C THR A 451 -0.77 -2.27 -23.72
N SER A 452 -0.93 -1.51 -24.78
CA SER A 452 -0.11 -0.29 -24.99
C SER A 452 -0.42 0.77 -23.93
N TYR A 453 0.55 1.63 -23.63
CA TYR A 453 0.34 2.76 -22.71
C TYR A 453 -0.80 3.70 -23.17
N SER A 454 -0.92 3.92 -24.49
CA SER A 454 -2.00 4.76 -25.05
C SER A 454 -3.39 4.14 -24.81
N ASP A 455 -3.52 2.81 -24.94
CA ASP A 455 -4.74 2.10 -24.62
C ASP A 455 -5.06 2.18 -23.12
N PHE A 456 -4.07 1.96 -22.27
CA PHE A 456 -4.21 2.09 -20.82
C PHE A 456 -4.72 3.49 -20.41
N VAL A 457 -4.15 4.57 -20.95
CA VAL A 457 -4.62 5.94 -20.70
C VAL A 457 -6.05 6.15 -21.19
N ALA A 458 -6.40 5.59 -22.35
CA ALA A 458 -7.78 5.66 -22.86
C ALA A 458 -8.77 4.93 -21.95
N ARG A 459 -8.38 3.75 -21.39
CA ARG A 459 -9.20 2.99 -20.43
C ARG A 459 -9.38 3.75 -19.12
N ILE A 460 -8.33 4.30 -18.52
CA ILE A 460 -8.44 5.15 -17.32
C ILE A 460 -9.40 6.30 -17.57
N THR A 461 -9.28 6.95 -18.72
CA THR A 461 -10.12 8.12 -19.08
C THR A 461 -11.61 7.76 -19.07
N LYS A 462 -11.97 6.56 -19.52
CA LYS A 462 -13.37 6.11 -19.61
C LYS A 462 -13.87 5.46 -18.31
N ALA A 463 -13.04 4.66 -17.62
CA ALA A 463 -13.44 3.86 -16.48
C ALA A 463 -13.20 4.56 -15.13
N LEU A 464 -12.00 5.09 -14.87
CA LEU A 464 -11.62 5.60 -13.56
C LEU A 464 -11.83 7.11 -13.38
N LEU A 465 -11.53 7.94 -14.39
CA LEU A 465 -11.70 9.40 -14.25
C LEU A 465 -13.14 9.83 -13.89
N PRO A 466 -14.21 9.22 -14.44
CA PRO A 466 -15.57 9.53 -13.98
C PRO A 466 -15.77 9.18 -12.50
N ILE A 467 -15.16 8.09 -12.00
CA ILE A 467 -15.23 7.71 -10.59
C ILE A 467 -14.48 8.73 -9.74
N TYR A 468 -13.27 9.15 -10.11
CA TYR A 468 -12.50 10.16 -9.38
C TYR A 468 -13.27 11.47 -9.26
N LYS A 469 -13.86 11.94 -10.37
CA LYS A 469 -14.69 13.15 -10.40
C LYS A 469 -15.93 13.04 -9.52
N ALA A 470 -16.65 11.92 -9.59
CA ALA A 470 -17.86 11.71 -8.81
C ALA A 470 -17.56 11.57 -7.30
N SER A 471 -16.36 11.06 -6.94
CA SER A 471 -15.90 10.94 -5.57
C SER A 471 -15.22 12.20 -5.04
N GLY A 472 -15.00 13.23 -5.89
CA GLY A 472 -14.34 14.47 -5.50
C GLY A 472 -12.83 14.32 -5.21
N TYR A 473 -12.17 13.30 -5.78
CA TYR A 473 -10.74 13.11 -5.58
C TYR A 473 -9.90 14.13 -6.35
N ASN A 474 -8.84 14.62 -5.70
CA ASN A 474 -7.84 15.51 -6.31
C ASN A 474 -6.80 14.68 -7.06
N TYR A 475 -6.98 14.45 -8.36
CA TYR A 475 -6.07 13.65 -9.17
C TYR A 475 -5.22 14.51 -10.11
N ALA A 476 -4.00 14.08 -10.40
CA ALA A 476 -3.16 14.70 -11.42
C ALA A 476 -3.66 14.40 -12.83
N ASP A 477 -3.79 15.42 -13.66
CA ASP A 477 -4.36 15.27 -15.01
C ASP A 477 -3.31 15.29 -16.14
N TYR A 478 -2.02 15.31 -15.83
CA TYR A 478 -0.92 15.47 -16.77
C TYR A 478 -0.94 14.44 -17.92
N ALA A 479 -1.30 13.19 -17.62
CA ALA A 479 -1.38 12.11 -18.60
C ALA A 479 -2.57 12.26 -19.57
N PHE A 480 -3.54 13.12 -19.25
CA PHE A 480 -4.79 13.31 -20.02
C PHE A 480 -4.84 14.63 -20.76
N ARG A 481 -3.88 15.53 -20.54
CA ARG A 481 -3.75 16.78 -21.29
C ARG A 481 -3.29 16.45 -22.70
N ARG A 482 -3.94 17.04 -23.70
CA ARG A 482 -3.40 17.00 -25.07
C ARG A 482 -2.02 17.68 -25.03
N PRO A 483 -0.98 17.14 -25.73
CA PRO A 483 0.25 17.89 -25.91
C PRO A 483 -0.13 19.27 -26.46
N ALA A 484 0.39 20.33 -25.87
CA ALA A 484 0.29 21.65 -26.47
C ALA A 484 0.83 21.49 -27.91
N VAL A 485 0.02 21.82 -28.87
CA VAL A 485 0.48 21.87 -30.28
C VAL A 485 1.49 22.99 -30.30
N GLU A 486 2.79 22.65 -30.39
CA GLU A 486 3.87 23.60 -30.58
C GLU A 486 3.71 24.26 -31.96
#